data_9958de158149f025fa7d91583cd4af08
#
_entry.id   9958de158149f025fa7d91583cd4af08
#
_cell.length_a   1.000
_cell.length_b   1.000
_cell.length_c   1.000
_cell.angle_alpha   90.00
_cell.angle_beta   90.00
_cell.angle_gamma   90.00
#
_symmetry.space_group_name_H-M   'P 1'
#
loop_
_entity.id
_entity.type
_entity.pdbx_description
1 polymer ?
#
loop_
_entity_poly.entity_id
_entity_poly.type
_entity_poly.pdbx_seq_one_letter_code
_entity_poly.pdbx_strand_id
1 'polypeptide(L)'
;MPKTVFYQSIGPELARYDIDVDGAALTKRDAVTTPGANVQYVWPHPSKKFLYVVSSDGGPGTIPGTKHVATAFRIDPASGALTPHGSTVPLPSRPVHCSVDRSGEYLLTAYNYPSNITVHRIKPDGTLGDPVAPREKPDVGIFAHQVLTTPGNRTAIMVTRGNNAEGGKPEDPGALKVYGFQDGALSNLASIAPGNGLGFGPRHFDIHPAKPWLFLSVERQSELHVYKLNDDGTLSRNALFIKNALADRANYGPAQMAGAIHIHPNGRFVTMTNRNSSTEEVGGRKVFKGGENNVATFAIDQATGEPTLIQNIEAHTIHLRTFAIDPSGKLLIAASILPMAMRDGSTLPAALVVYRIGDDGKLTFARKYDVDTGRFMQFWTGIVALP
;
A
#
# COMPACT_ATOMS: atom_id res chain seq x y z
N MET A 1 -4.08 23.62 12.05
CA MET A 1 -3.48 22.41 11.48
C MET A 1 -3.03 22.70 10.06
N PRO A 2 -1.94 22.14 9.55
CA PRO A 2 -1.59 22.30 8.15
C PRO A 2 -2.73 21.81 7.26
N LYS A 3 -2.93 22.47 6.11
CA LYS A 3 -3.90 22.02 5.12
C LYS A 3 -3.51 20.62 4.63
N THR A 4 -4.47 19.72 4.53
CA THR A 4 -4.28 18.38 3.98
C THR A 4 -5.06 18.22 2.68
N VAL A 5 -4.48 17.48 1.75
CA VAL A 5 -5.11 17.14 0.48
C VAL A 5 -5.11 15.63 0.30
N PHE A 6 -6.17 15.12 -0.31
CA PHE A 6 -6.29 13.73 -0.67
C PHE A 6 -6.09 13.58 -2.18
N TYR A 7 -5.33 12.57 -2.58
CA TYR A 7 -5.14 12.20 -3.97
C TYR A 7 -5.67 10.79 -4.23
N GLN A 8 -6.28 10.62 -5.39
CA GLN A 8 -6.86 9.37 -5.86
C GLN A 8 -6.38 9.09 -7.28
N SER A 9 -5.95 7.86 -7.56
CA SER A 9 -5.63 7.46 -8.94
C SER A 9 -6.74 6.65 -9.57
N ILE A 10 -7.10 6.98 -10.82
CA ILE A 10 -7.94 6.17 -11.71
C ILE A 10 -7.22 6.09 -13.05
N GLY A 11 -6.72 4.90 -13.40
CA GLY A 11 -5.88 4.78 -14.58
C GLY A 11 -4.69 5.75 -14.55
N PRO A 12 -4.50 6.59 -15.58
CA PRO A 12 -3.41 7.58 -15.62
C PRO A 12 -3.72 8.88 -14.86
N GLU A 13 -4.93 9.08 -14.38
CA GLU A 13 -5.30 10.30 -13.66
C GLU A 13 -4.95 10.23 -12.18
N LEU A 14 -4.44 11.35 -11.66
CA LEU A 14 -4.37 11.67 -10.23
C LEU A 14 -5.32 12.82 -9.94
N ALA A 15 -6.45 12.53 -9.35
CA ALA A 15 -7.44 13.51 -8.90
C ALA A 15 -7.08 14.03 -7.50
N ARG A 16 -7.26 15.34 -7.29
CA ARG A 16 -7.03 16.01 -6.01
C ARG A 16 -8.35 16.41 -5.37
N TYR A 17 -8.41 16.22 -4.06
CA TYR A 17 -9.56 16.59 -3.23
C TYR A 17 -9.13 17.44 -2.04
N ASP A 18 -9.91 18.42 -1.69
CA ASP A 18 -9.86 19.03 -0.35
C ASP A 18 -10.56 18.11 0.65
N ILE A 19 -10.01 18.04 1.87
CA ILE A 19 -10.57 17.28 2.98
C ILE A 19 -11.16 18.24 4.00
N ASP A 20 -12.43 18.07 4.29
CA ASP A 20 -13.07 18.63 5.47
C ASP A 20 -13.06 17.56 6.57
N VAL A 21 -12.10 17.68 7.50
CA VAL A 21 -11.93 16.69 8.58
C VAL A 21 -13.14 16.68 9.52
N ASP A 22 -13.65 17.84 9.89
CA ASP A 22 -14.77 17.95 10.81
C ASP A 22 -16.09 17.51 10.16
N GLY A 23 -16.32 17.85 8.90
CA GLY A 23 -17.46 17.39 8.11
C GLY A 23 -17.33 15.96 7.58
N ALA A 24 -16.15 15.33 7.71
CA ALA A 24 -15.80 14.05 7.11
C ALA A 24 -16.15 13.99 5.62
N ALA A 25 -15.77 15.03 4.87
CA ALA A 25 -16.17 15.22 3.49
C ALA A 25 -14.98 15.46 2.55
N LEU A 26 -15.13 15.00 1.31
CA LEU A 26 -14.18 15.20 0.23
C LEU A 26 -14.79 16.07 -0.85
N THR A 27 -14.04 17.06 -1.34
CA THR A 27 -14.45 17.89 -2.47
C THR A 27 -13.41 17.78 -3.58
N LYS A 28 -13.78 17.12 -4.69
CA LYS A 28 -12.91 17.01 -5.88
C LYS A 28 -12.63 18.41 -6.43
N ARG A 29 -11.36 18.70 -6.75
CA ARG A 29 -10.91 19.98 -7.30
C ARG A 29 -10.49 19.86 -8.75
N ASP A 30 -9.42 19.14 -8.97
CA ASP A 30 -8.79 18.99 -10.28
C ASP A 30 -8.17 17.58 -10.41
N ALA A 31 -7.63 17.31 -11.57
CA ALA A 31 -6.85 16.11 -11.82
C ALA A 31 -5.68 16.42 -12.78
N VAL A 32 -4.60 15.68 -12.64
CA VAL A 32 -3.48 15.69 -13.57
C VAL A 32 -3.31 14.29 -14.19
N THR A 33 -3.06 14.27 -15.50
CA THR A 33 -2.73 13.02 -16.18
C THR A 33 -1.24 12.72 -16.06
N THR A 34 -0.91 11.53 -15.57
CA THR A 34 0.49 11.11 -15.49
C THR A 34 1.03 10.80 -16.89
N PRO A 35 2.23 11.27 -17.24
CA PRO A 35 2.80 11.02 -18.55
C PRO A 35 3.18 9.54 -18.69
N GLY A 36 2.37 8.82 -19.42
CA GLY A 36 2.85 7.54 -19.87
C GLY A 36 1.97 6.33 -19.66
N ALA A 37 1.34 6.16 -18.52
CA ALA A 37 0.62 4.92 -18.22
C ALA A 37 -0.21 5.04 -16.92
N ASN A 38 -0.91 3.97 -16.57
CA ASN A 38 -1.72 3.90 -15.36
C ASN A 38 -0.86 4.01 -14.09
N VAL A 39 -1.29 4.81 -13.15
CA VAL A 39 -0.65 4.93 -11.83
C VAL A 39 -0.66 3.58 -11.12
N GLN A 40 0.51 3.12 -10.68
CA GLN A 40 0.65 1.91 -9.89
C GLN A 40 0.85 2.22 -8.41
N TYR A 41 1.67 3.20 -8.10
CA TYR A 41 1.88 3.69 -6.73
C TYR A 41 2.38 5.12 -6.72
N VAL A 42 2.23 5.79 -5.57
CA VAL A 42 2.65 7.18 -5.38
C VAL A 42 3.24 7.35 -3.99
N TRP A 43 4.29 8.17 -3.89
CA TRP A 43 4.89 8.49 -2.60
C TRP A 43 5.28 9.96 -2.48
N PRO A 44 4.93 10.66 -1.39
CA PRO A 44 5.33 12.03 -1.17
C PRO A 44 6.79 12.11 -0.70
N HIS A 45 7.49 13.14 -1.15
CA HIS A 45 8.79 13.50 -0.60
C HIS A 45 8.65 13.92 0.87
N PRO A 46 9.63 13.66 1.75
CA PRO A 46 9.58 14.12 3.16
C PRO A 46 9.33 15.63 3.33
N SER A 47 9.87 16.46 2.41
CA SER A 47 9.63 17.93 2.41
C SER A 47 8.21 18.34 2.03
N LYS A 48 7.37 17.42 1.54
CA LYS A 48 6.02 17.68 1.01
C LYS A 48 5.95 18.62 -0.20
N LYS A 49 7.10 18.95 -0.80
CA LYS A 49 7.19 19.79 -2.01
C LYS A 49 7.04 19.00 -3.30
N PHE A 50 7.25 17.68 -3.24
CA PHE A 50 7.26 16.80 -4.40
C PHE A 50 6.45 15.51 -4.13
N LEU A 51 5.93 14.95 -5.22
CA LEU A 51 5.22 13.67 -5.25
C LEU A 51 5.82 12.80 -6.36
N TYR A 52 6.20 11.58 -6.04
CA TYR A 52 6.74 10.63 -7.02
C TYR A 52 5.71 9.59 -7.38
N VAL A 53 5.54 9.37 -8.66
CA VAL A 53 4.54 8.48 -9.24
C VAL A 53 5.23 7.43 -10.08
N VAL A 54 4.96 6.16 -9.81
CA VAL A 54 5.38 5.08 -10.71
C VAL A 54 4.17 4.58 -11.48
N SER A 55 4.32 4.46 -12.79
CA SER A 55 3.24 4.16 -13.73
C SER A 55 3.60 3.03 -14.67
N SER A 56 2.59 2.30 -15.16
CA SER A 56 2.75 1.19 -16.11
C SER A 56 1.47 0.99 -16.94
N ASP A 57 1.64 0.55 -18.18
CA ASP A 57 0.58 0.03 -19.03
C ASP A 57 0.29 -1.46 -18.77
N GLY A 58 1.13 -2.11 -17.92
CA GLY A 58 0.87 -3.45 -17.40
C GLY A 58 -0.29 -3.50 -16.40
N GLY A 59 -0.87 -4.68 -16.23
CA GLY A 59 -2.01 -4.94 -15.35
C GLY A 59 -1.64 -5.72 -14.08
N PRO A 60 -2.63 -5.95 -13.20
CA PRO A 60 -2.47 -6.82 -12.04
C PRO A 60 -2.02 -8.24 -12.43
N GLY A 61 -1.42 -8.94 -11.49
CA GLY A 61 -0.90 -10.28 -11.72
C GLY A 61 0.36 -10.26 -12.59
N THR A 62 0.34 -11.01 -13.67
CA THR A 62 1.47 -11.24 -14.58
C THR A 62 1.35 -10.54 -15.93
N ILE A 63 0.50 -9.51 -16.06
CA ILE A 63 0.40 -8.71 -17.29
C ILE A 63 1.55 -7.70 -17.31
N PRO A 64 2.64 -7.93 -18.06
CA PRO A 64 3.88 -7.17 -17.88
C PRO A 64 3.75 -5.73 -18.39
N GLY A 65 3.05 -5.49 -19.50
CA GLY A 65 3.08 -4.21 -20.20
C GLY A 65 4.41 -3.94 -20.92
N THR A 66 4.52 -2.75 -21.50
CA THR A 66 5.69 -2.32 -22.30
C THR A 66 6.23 -0.94 -21.91
N LYS A 67 5.42 -0.15 -21.19
CA LYS A 67 5.77 1.21 -20.78
C LYS A 67 5.70 1.35 -19.26
N HIS A 68 6.87 1.59 -18.68
CA HIS A 68 7.02 1.73 -17.22
C HIS A 68 7.88 2.94 -16.93
N VAL A 69 7.38 3.87 -16.12
CA VAL A 69 8.08 5.13 -15.84
C VAL A 69 7.89 5.56 -14.39
N ALA A 70 8.88 6.29 -13.88
CA ALA A 70 8.76 7.12 -12.70
C ALA A 70 8.69 8.59 -13.09
N THR A 71 7.83 9.36 -12.45
CA THR A 71 7.60 10.78 -12.71
C THR A 71 7.60 11.56 -11.41
N ALA A 72 8.26 12.69 -11.36
CA ALA A 72 8.15 13.65 -10.27
C ALA A 72 7.07 14.69 -10.59
N PHE A 73 6.33 15.10 -9.56
CA PHE A 73 5.42 16.24 -9.58
C PHE A 73 5.81 17.22 -8.48
N ARG A 74 5.69 18.50 -8.78
CA ARG A 74 5.75 19.56 -7.77
C ARG A 74 4.37 19.72 -7.16
N ILE A 75 4.31 19.84 -5.83
CA ILE A 75 3.09 20.11 -5.08
C ILE A 75 3.04 21.62 -4.84
N ASP A 76 1.95 22.26 -5.23
CA ASP A 76 1.69 23.66 -4.88
C ASP A 76 1.40 23.76 -3.37
N PRO A 77 2.16 24.56 -2.60
CA PRO A 77 2.06 24.55 -1.14
C PRO A 77 0.73 25.15 -0.62
N ALA A 78 0.05 25.95 -1.39
CA ALA A 78 -1.22 26.57 -0.98
C ALA A 78 -2.44 25.71 -1.30
N SER A 79 -2.42 25.08 -2.47
CA SER A 79 -3.58 24.32 -2.98
C SER A 79 -3.38 22.80 -2.96
N GLY A 80 -2.13 22.31 -3.05
CA GLY A 80 -1.83 20.90 -3.29
C GLY A 80 -1.97 20.51 -4.77
N ALA A 81 -2.15 21.46 -5.69
CA ALA A 81 -2.19 21.15 -7.12
C ALA A 81 -0.86 20.58 -7.60
N LEU A 82 -0.94 19.62 -8.51
CA LEU A 82 0.24 18.90 -9.03
C LEU A 82 0.63 19.44 -10.41
N THR A 83 1.92 19.70 -10.60
CA THR A 83 2.51 19.99 -11.91
C THR A 83 3.66 19.04 -12.20
N PRO A 84 3.75 18.46 -13.41
CA PRO A 84 4.90 17.64 -13.79
C PRO A 84 6.22 18.37 -13.56
N HIS A 85 7.24 17.66 -13.07
CA HIS A 85 8.51 18.24 -12.66
C HIS A 85 9.69 17.42 -13.17
N GLY A 86 10.41 17.97 -14.17
CA GLY A 86 11.49 17.27 -14.85
C GLY A 86 11.02 16.19 -15.83
N SER A 87 11.96 15.43 -16.33
CA SER A 87 11.71 14.33 -17.27
C SER A 87 11.30 13.06 -16.54
N THR A 88 10.53 12.20 -17.21
CA THR A 88 10.24 10.85 -16.73
C THR A 88 11.48 9.97 -16.80
N VAL A 89 11.62 9.02 -15.89
CA VAL A 89 12.69 8.02 -15.87
C VAL A 89 12.10 6.66 -16.24
N PRO A 90 12.68 5.94 -17.23
CA PRO A 90 12.23 4.60 -17.59
C PRO A 90 12.51 3.60 -16.46
N LEU A 91 11.60 2.67 -16.27
CA LEU A 91 11.72 1.59 -15.28
C LEU A 91 11.82 0.24 -16.01
N PRO A 92 12.49 -0.76 -15.42
CA PRO A 92 12.80 -2.03 -16.10
C PRO A 92 11.58 -2.94 -16.33
N SER A 93 10.55 -2.81 -15.51
CA SER A 93 9.31 -3.59 -15.61
C SER A 93 8.17 -2.88 -14.87
N ARG A 94 7.00 -3.53 -14.79
CA ARG A 94 5.85 -2.97 -14.07
C ARG A 94 6.16 -2.77 -12.59
N PRO A 95 6.22 -1.53 -12.08
CA PRO A 95 6.37 -1.25 -10.66
C PRO A 95 5.08 -1.59 -9.92
N VAL A 96 5.18 -2.02 -8.67
CA VAL A 96 4.02 -2.29 -7.81
C VAL A 96 3.98 -1.37 -6.59
N HIS A 97 5.12 -0.84 -6.20
CA HIS A 97 5.27 0.09 -5.08
C HIS A 97 6.48 0.98 -5.28
N CYS A 98 6.41 2.19 -4.76
CA CYS A 98 7.59 3.04 -4.56
C CYS A 98 7.55 3.72 -3.20
N SER A 99 8.72 4.09 -2.69
CA SER A 99 8.87 4.95 -1.51
C SER A 99 10.09 5.84 -1.64
N VAL A 100 10.04 6.98 -0.97
CA VAL A 100 11.21 7.85 -0.81
C VAL A 100 11.86 7.52 0.53
N ASP A 101 13.18 7.45 0.56
CA ASP A 101 13.95 7.23 1.77
C ASP A 101 13.77 8.39 2.77
N ARG A 102 14.22 8.21 4.00
CA ARG A 102 13.99 9.20 5.07
C ARG A 102 14.72 10.52 4.84
N SER A 103 15.85 10.51 4.12
CA SER A 103 16.58 11.73 3.76
C SER A 103 15.94 12.52 2.62
N GLY A 104 15.13 11.87 1.79
CA GLY A 104 14.56 12.45 0.59
C GLY A 104 15.48 12.39 -0.63
N GLU A 105 16.56 11.63 -0.56
CA GLU A 105 17.58 11.61 -1.62
C GLU A 105 17.42 10.43 -2.59
N TYR A 106 16.54 9.46 -2.27
CA TYR A 106 16.41 8.24 -3.07
C TYR A 106 14.96 7.78 -3.19
N LEU A 107 14.58 7.40 -4.42
CA LEU A 107 13.33 6.72 -4.73
C LEU A 107 13.62 5.22 -4.86
N LEU A 108 13.08 4.41 -3.95
CA LEU A 108 13.10 2.96 -4.02
C LEU A 108 11.85 2.47 -4.75
N THR A 109 11.99 1.52 -5.65
CA THR A 109 10.87 0.94 -6.42
C THR A 109 10.93 -0.57 -6.39
N ALA A 110 9.80 -1.22 -6.02
CA ALA A 110 9.62 -2.67 -6.04
C ALA A 110 8.81 -3.10 -7.27
N TYR A 111 9.18 -4.25 -7.84
CA TYR A 111 8.57 -4.84 -9.05
C TYR A 111 8.14 -6.27 -8.76
N ASN A 112 6.94 -6.66 -9.17
CA ASN A 112 6.45 -7.99 -8.83
C ASN A 112 6.69 -9.05 -9.91
N TYR A 113 6.79 -8.66 -11.19
CA TYR A 113 6.99 -9.60 -12.28
C TYR A 113 7.77 -8.97 -13.45
N PRO A 114 9.02 -9.41 -13.67
CA PRO A 114 9.83 -10.21 -12.74
C PRO A 114 10.06 -9.48 -11.43
N SER A 115 10.25 -10.24 -10.33
CA SER A 115 10.56 -9.66 -9.02
C SER A 115 11.87 -8.88 -9.09
N ASN A 116 11.88 -7.62 -8.63
CA ASN A 116 13.06 -6.76 -8.68
C ASN A 116 12.94 -5.59 -7.69
N ILE A 117 14.04 -4.87 -7.51
CA ILE A 117 14.14 -3.62 -6.78
C ILE A 117 15.12 -2.69 -7.49
N THR A 118 14.78 -1.40 -7.60
CA THR A 118 15.71 -0.36 -8.06
C THR A 118 15.71 0.83 -7.12
N VAL A 119 16.79 1.58 -7.12
CA VAL A 119 16.94 2.83 -6.39
C VAL A 119 17.37 3.90 -7.38
N HIS A 120 16.68 5.04 -7.40
CA HIS A 120 17.05 6.20 -8.21
C HIS A 120 17.39 7.38 -7.32
N ARG A 121 18.38 8.17 -7.70
CA ARG A 121 18.65 9.43 -7.00
C ARG A 121 17.50 10.40 -7.17
N ILE A 122 17.24 11.16 -6.13
CA ILE A 122 16.45 12.39 -6.18
C ILE A 122 17.44 13.54 -6.09
N LYS A 123 17.43 14.43 -7.09
CA LYS A 123 18.31 15.58 -7.15
C LYS A 123 17.86 16.67 -6.16
N PRO A 124 18.72 17.62 -5.77
CA PRO A 124 18.34 18.68 -4.83
C PRO A 124 17.14 19.53 -5.26
N ASP A 125 16.86 19.61 -6.55
CA ASP A 125 15.69 20.29 -7.11
C ASP A 125 14.41 19.44 -7.09
N GLY A 126 14.49 18.17 -6.65
CA GLY A 126 13.39 17.21 -6.59
C GLY A 126 13.17 16.41 -7.86
N THR A 127 13.95 16.62 -8.92
CA THR A 127 13.87 15.81 -10.15
C THR A 127 14.52 14.43 -9.93
N LEU A 128 14.04 13.43 -10.69
CA LEU A 128 14.65 12.10 -10.66
C LEU A 128 15.98 12.08 -11.43
N GLY A 129 16.94 11.41 -10.85
CA GLY A 129 18.27 11.18 -11.43
C GLY A 129 18.48 9.74 -11.87
N ASP A 130 19.75 9.38 -12.04
CA ASP A 130 20.15 8.06 -12.52
C ASP A 130 19.91 6.97 -11.48
N PRO A 131 19.76 5.70 -11.90
CA PRO A 131 19.70 4.57 -11.00
C PRO A 131 21.02 4.39 -10.25
N VAL A 132 20.93 4.01 -8.99
CA VAL A 132 22.09 3.65 -8.15
C VAL A 132 22.34 2.16 -8.30
N ALA A 133 23.58 1.80 -8.67
CA ALA A 133 23.96 0.40 -8.72
C ALA A 133 23.99 -0.20 -7.31
N PRO A 134 23.41 -1.41 -7.10
CA PRO A 134 23.55 -2.11 -5.84
C PRO A 134 24.99 -2.58 -5.65
N ARG A 135 25.43 -2.80 -4.42
CA ARG A 135 26.77 -3.31 -4.09
C ARG A 135 26.98 -4.76 -4.56
N GLU A 136 25.87 -5.50 -4.61
CA GLU A 136 25.82 -6.90 -5.08
C GLU A 136 24.43 -7.16 -5.67
N LYS A 137 24.24 -8.29 -6.36
CA LYS A 137 22.91 -8.68 -6.86
C LYS A 137 21.92 -8.83 -5.71
N PRO A 138 20.85 -8.01 -5.65
CA PRO A 138 19.86 -8.11 -4.58
C PRO A 138 19.13 -9.47 -4.61
N ASP A 139 18.91 -10.05 -3.45
CA ASP A 139 17.97 -11.16 -3.29
C ASP A 139 16.54 -10.63 -3.30
N VAL A 140 15.94 -10.61 -4.47
CA VAL A 140 14.62 -10.02 -4.71
C VAL A 140 13.44 -10.95 -4.42
N GLY A 141 13.70 -12.19 -4.00
CA GLY A 141 12.65 -13.17 -3.75
C GLY A 141 11.68 -13.34 -4.91
N ILE A 142 10.44 -13.71 -4.61
CA ILE A 142 9.39 -13.94 -5.60
C ILE A 142 8.20 -13.04 -5.31
N PHE A 143 7.76 -12.30 -6.32
CA PHE A 143 6.62 -11.38 -6.25
C PHE A 143 6.82 -10.28 -5.19
N ALA A 144 7.85 -9.44 -5.36
CA ALA A 144 8.05 -8.27 -4.51
C ALA A 144 6.82 -7.35 -4.55
N HIS A 145 6.46 -6.77 -3.39
CA HIS A 145 5.21 -6.01 -3.28
C HIS A 145 5.36 -4.64 -2.66
N GLN A 146 6.17 -4.46 -1.62
CA GLN A 146 6.40 -3.16 -0.98
C GLN A 146 7.87 -3.05 -0.55
N VAL A 147 8.42 -1.84 -0.62
CA VAL A 147 9.74 -1.52 -0.09
C VAL A 147 9.70 -0.20 0.69
N LEU A 148 10.26 -0.18 1.91
CA LEU A 148 10.42 1.01 2.74
C LEU A 148 11.80 0.99 3.40
N THR A 149 12.40 2.18 3.61
CA THR A 149 13.55 2.29 4.52
C THR A 149 13.11 2.32 5.97
N THR A 150 13.95 1.77 6.85
CA THR A 150 13.71 1.82 8.30
C THR A 150 13.87 3.24 8.85
N PRO A 151 13.39 3.55 10.07
CA PRO A 151 13.50 4.89 10.66
C PRO A 151 14.94 5.43 10.71
N GLY A 152 15.92 4.55 10.93
CA GLY A 152 17.34 4.92 10.93
C GLY A 152 17.96 5.15 9.55
N ASN A 153 17.21 4.93 8.46
CA ASN A 153 17.64 5.06 7.06
C ASN A 153 18.91 4.27 6.67
N ARG A 154 19.28 3.28 7.49
CA ARG A 154 20.48 2.42 7.26
C ARG A 154 20.14 1.08 6.62
N THR A 155 18.87 0.72 6.63
CA THR A 155 18.36 -0.50 6.02
C THR A 155 17.08 -0.22 5.24
N ALA A 156 16.82 -1.08 4.25
CA ALA A 156 15.55 -1.13 3.54
C ALA A 156 14.94 -2.53 3.69
N ILE A 157 13.64 -2.59 3.85
CA ILE A 157 12.90 -3.85 3.95
C ILE A 157 11.98 -3.94 2.74
N MET A 158 12.04 -5.07 2.02
CA MET A 158 11.13 -5.39 0.94
C MET A 158 10.36 -6.67 1.26
N VAL A 159 9.03 -6.62 1.16
CA VAL A 159 8.19 -7.82 1.27
C VAL A 159 8.11 -8.50 -0.09
N THR A 160 8.21 -9.83 -0.09
CA THR A 160 8.00 -10.68 -1.27
C THR A 160 6.92 -11.69 -0.94
N ARG A 161 5.82 -11.65 -1.71
CA ARG A 161 4.61 -12.39 -1.36
C ARG A 161 4.70 -13.88 -1.67
N GLY A 162 5.51 -14.26 -2.64
CA GLY A 162 5.41 -15.56 -3.28
C GLY A 162 4.10 -15.70 -4.08
N ASN A 163 3.83 -16.87 -4.60
CA ASN A 163 2.59 -17.20 -5.31
C ASN A 163 1.94 -18.43 -4.67
N ASN A 164 0.61 -18.51 -4.76
CA ASN A 164 -0.10 -19.72 -4.35
C ASN A 164 0.24 -20.89 -5.30
N ALA A 165 0.09 -22.11 -4.81
CA ALA A 165 0.09 -23.29 -5.67
C ALA A 165 -1.07 -23.18 -6.67
N GLU A 166 -0.78 -23.31 -7.95
CA GLU A 166 -1.78 -23.18 -9.01
C GLU A 166 -1.36 -23.96 -10.26
N GLY A 167 -2.33 -24.62 -10.91
CA GLY A 167 -2.09 -25.31 -12.18
C GLY A 167 -0.99 -26.38 -12.13
N GLY A 168 -0.85 -27.08 -11.02
CA GLY A 168 0.19 -28.11 -10.81
C GLY A 168 1.57 -27.56 -10.42
N LYS A 169 1.73 -26.25 -10.35
CA LYS A 169 2.95 -25.63 -9.79
C LYS A 169 2.84 -25.57 -8.28
N PRO A 170 3.95 -25.90 -7.55
CA PRO A 170 3.97 -25.74 -6.10
C PRO A 170 3.87 -24.26 -5.70
N GLU A 171 3.57 -24.03 -4.44
CA GLU A 171 3.62 -22.69 -3.84
C GLU A 171 5.05 -22.11 -3.91
N ASP A 172 5.14 -20.83 -4.27
CA ASP A 172 6.38 -20.07 -4.17
C ASP A 172 6.51 -19.44 -2.78
N PRO A 173 7.75 -19.39 -2.21
CA PRO A 173 7.96 -18.85 -0.88
C PRO A 173 7.80 -17.33 -0.82
N GLY A 174 7.20 -16.84 0.27
CA GLY A 174 7.22 -15.45 0.66
C GLY A 174 8.36 -15.14 1.64
N ALA A 175 8.77 -13.88 1.72
CA ALA A 175 9.82 -13.44 2.65
C ALA A 175 9.76 -11.94 2.95
N LEU A 176 10.41 -11.54 4.05
CA LEU A 176 10.87 -10.18 4.30
C LEU A 176 12.37 -10.11 3.93
N LYS A 177 12.71 -9.37 2.89
CA LYS A 177 14.10 -9.16 2.47
C LYS A 177 14.61 -7.89 3.14
N VAL A 178 15.70 -8.00 3.88
CA VAL A 178 16.35 -6.88 4.57
C VAL A 178 17.66 -6.58 3.88
N TYR A 179 17.82 -5.34 3.46
CA TYR A 179 19.02 -4.85 2.79
C TYR A 179 19.71 -3.79 3.64
N GLY A 180 21.05 -3.77 3.65
CA GLY A 180 21.81 -2.59 3.99
C GLY A 180 21.55 -1.49 2.97
N PHE A 181 21.38 -0.26 3.43
CA PHE A 181 21.10 0.88 2.59
C PHE A 181 22.07 2.02 2.93
N GLN A 182 22.99 2.28 2.03
CA GLN A 182 24.01 3.33 2.22
C GLN A 182 24.24 4.04 0.90
N ASP A 183 24.08 5.37 0.88
CA ASP A 183 24.25 6.22 -0.30
C ASP A 183 23.39 5.77 -1.50
N GLY A 184 22.21 5.19 -1.21
CA GLY A 184 21.29 4.61 -2.19
C GLY A 184 21.65 3.19 -2.64
N ALA A 185 22.84 2.68 -2.31
CA ALA A 185 23.27 1.34 -2.69
C ALA A 185 22.74 0.28 -1.71
N LEU A 186 22.24 -0.84 -2.28
CA LEU A 186 21.71 -1.98 -1.55
C LEU A 186 22.75 -3.09 -1.40
N SER A 187 22.76 -3.75 -0.22
CA SER A 187 23.49 -5.00 0.04
C SER A 187 22.58 -5.97 0.82
N ASN A 188 22.68 -7.27 0.55
CA ASN A 188 21.85 -8.27 1.22
C ASN A 188 22.27 -8.42 2.69
N LEU A 189 21.32 -8.36 3.63
CA LEU A 189 21.59 -8.60 5.06
C LEU A 189 20.88 -9.84 5.58
N ALA A 190 19.58 -9.97 5.29
CA ALA A 190 18.78 -11.08 5.80
C ALA A 190 17.58 -11.38 4.90
N SER A 191 17.13 -12.63 4.96
CA SER A 191 15.85 -13.08 4.41
C SER A 191 15.09 -13.80 5.52
N ILE A 192 13.93 -13.26 5.90
CA ILE A 192 13.08 -13.81 6.95
C ILE A 192 11.90 -14.49 6.27
N ALA A 193 11.88 -15.81 6.31
CA ALA A 193 10.90 -16.66 5.63
C ALA A 193 10.43 -17.77 6.58
N PRO A 194 9.50 -17.50 7.50
CA PRO A 194 8.94 -18.51 8.40
C PRO A 194 8.42 -19.72 7.61
N GLY A 195 8.68 -20.94 8.10
CA GLY A 195 8.32 -22.17 7.39
C GLY A 195 8.96 -22.29 6.00
N ASN A 196 10.19 -21.79 5.82
CA ASN A 196 10.85 -21.65 4.51
C ASN A 196 10.06 -20.79 3.51
N GLY A 197 9.19 -19.91 4.01
CA GLY A 197 8.36 -19.02 3.21
C GLY A 197 7.06 -19.66 2.69
N LEU A 198 6.84 -20.94 2.93
CA LEU A 198 5.59 -21.61 2.56
C LEU A 198 4.50 -21.30 3.59
N GLY A 199 3.27 -21.07 3.12
CA GLY A 199 2.21 -20.55 3.97
C GLY A 199 2.46 -19.13 4.50
N PHE A 200 3.39 -18.38 3.90
CA PHE A 200 3.72 -17.01 4.30
C PHE A 200 3.64 -16.07 3.09
N GLY A 201 2.55 -15.29 3.01
CA GLY A 201 2.29 -14.38 1.90
C GLY A 201 2.26 -12.91 2.35
N PRO A 202 3.41 -12.32 2.77
CA PRO A 202 3.44 -10.94 3.24
C PRO A 202 3.18 -9.96 2.10
N ARG A 203 2.49 -8.85 2.39
CA ARG A 203 2.10 -7.89 1.36
C ARG A 203 2.53 -6.46 1.64
N HIS A 204 2.06 -5.89 2.73
CA HIS A 204 2.38 -4.53 3.16
C HIS A 204 2.72 -4.52 4.64
N PHE A 205 3.57 -3.60 5.02
CA PHE A 205 3.90 -3.35 6.43
C PHE A 205 3.93 -1.85 6.71
N ASP A 206 3.83 -1.52 7.98
CA ASP A 206 4.11 -0.19 8.50
C ASP A 206 4.97 -0.30 9.76
N ILE A 207 5.79 0.72 10.02
CA ILE A 207 6.70 0.74 11.17
C ILE A 207 6.15 1.72 12.20
N HIS A 208 6.08 1.28 13.45
CA HIS A 208 5.57 2.11 14.54
C HIS A 208 6.40 3.41 14.66
N PRO A 209 5.74 4.58 14.79
CA PRO A 209 6.43 5.89 14.71
C PRO A 209 7.45 6.12 15.83
N ALA A 210 7.31 5.44 16.98
CA ALA A 210 8.14 5.69 18.16
C ALA A 210 8.67 4.41 18.85
N LYS A 211 8.26 3.23 18.40
CA LYS A 211 8.64 1.97 19.04
C LYS A 211 9.27 1.01 18.02
N PRO A 212 10.09 0.05 18.44
CA PRO A 212 10.80 -0.83 17.55
C PRO A 212 9.92 -1.99 17.03
N TRP A 213 8.76 -1.68 16.47
CA TRP A 213 7.83 -2.68 15.97
C TRP A 213 7.47 -2.43 14.51
N LEU A 214 7.49 -3.50 13.73
CA LEU A 214 6.97 -3.56 12.37
C LEU A 214 5.69 -4.39 12.37
N PHE A 215 4.61 -3.83 11.85
CA PHE A 215 3.31 -4.48 11.68
C PHE A 215 3.13 -4.86 10.23
N LEU A 216 2.90 -6.14 9.96
CA LEU A 216 2.87 -6.75 8.64
C LEU A 216 1.49 -7.33 8.33
N SER A 217 0.91 -6.93 7.22
CA SER A 217 -0.26 -7.57 6.62
C SER A 217 0.19 -8.80 5.83
N VAL A 218 -0.25 -9.98 6.25
CA VAL A 218 0.03 -11.25 5.57
C VAL A 218 -1.17 -11.60 4.71
N GLU A 219 -1.06 -11.28 3.40
CA GLU A 219 -2.19 -11.29 2.46
C GLU A 219 -2.89 -12.63 2.38
N ARG A 220 -2.12 -13.69 2.13
CA ARG A 220 -2.67 -15.01 1.87
C ARG A 220 -3.30 -15.67 3.10
N GLN A 221 -2.89 -15.28 4.28
CA GLN A 221 -3.35 -15.82 5.56
C GLN A 221 -4.43 -14.97 6.23
N SER A 222 -4.69 -13.75 5.70
CA SER A 222 -5.55 -12.75 6.35
C SER A 222 -5.17 -12.51 7.82
N GLU A 223 -3.86 -12.32 8.04
CA GLU A 223 -3.28 -12.18 9.38
C GLU A 223 -2.49 -10.89 9.51
N LEU A 224 -2.36 -10.43 10.75
CA LEU A 224 -1.46 -9.37 11.21
C LEU A 224 -0.30 -10.01 11.96
N HIS A 225 0.94 -9.83 11.47
CA HIS A 225 2.15 -10.25 12.17
C HIS A 225 2.90 -9.04 12.71
N VAL A 226 3.54 -9.19 13.85
CA VAL A 226 4.39 -8.15 14.45
C VAL A 226 5.82 -8.66 14.57
N TYR A 227 6.78 -7.89 14.09
CA TYR A 227 8.21 -8.18 14.21
C TYR A 227 8.91 -7.08 15.02
N LYS A 228 9.93 -7.47 15.78
CA LYS A 228 10.82 -6.50 16.40
C LYS A 228 11.76 -5.92 15.34
N LEU A 229 11.86 -4.61 15.29
CA LEU A 229 12.90 -3.90 14.58
C LEU A 229 14.10 -3.74 15.52
N ASN A 230 15.25 -4.32 15.16
CA ASN A 230 16.46 -4.24 15.94
C ASN A 230 17.19 -2.90 15.73
N ASP A 231 18.10 -2.54 16.62
CA ASP A 231 18.84 -1.25 16.57
C ASP A 231 19.73 -1.12 15.32
N ASP A 232 20.16 -2.24 14.75
CA ASP A 232 20.91 -2.30 13.49
C ASP A 232 20.02 -2.17 12.24
N GLY A 233 18.70 -2.07 12.43
CA GLY A 233 17.71 -1.99 11.36
C GLY A 233 17.30 -3.32 10.76
N THR A 234 17.77 -4.46 11.31
CA THR A 234 17.28 -5.80 10.95
C THR A 234 16.00 -6.13 11.72
N LEU A 235 15.37 -7.26 11.40
CA LEU A 235 14.16 -7.74 12.08
C LEU A 235 14.42 -8.99 12.90
N SER A 236 13.59 -9.24 13.92
CA SER A 236 13.55 -10.54 14.59
C SER A 236 13.25 -11.65 13.57
N ARG A 237 13.85 -12.83 13.78
CA ARG A 237 13.62 -13.99 12.89
C ARG A 237 12.17 -14.48 12.91
N ASN A 238 11.57 -14.44 14.09
CA ASN A 238 10.20 -14.87 14.31
C ASN A 238 9.31 -13.67 14.62
N ALA A 239 8.05 -13.74 14.21
CA ALA A 239 7.04 -12.77 14.65
C ALA A 239 6.90 -12.82 16.18
N LEU A 240 6.78 -11.65 16.81
CA LEU A 240 6.44 -11.54 18.24
C LEU A 240 4.99 -11.96 18.47
N PHE A 241 4.11 -11.57 17.54
CA PHE A 241 2.68 -11.83 17.61
C PHE A 241 2.14 -12.15 16.21
N ILE A 242 1.14 -13.04 16.18
CA ILE A 242 0.35 -13.39 15.00
C ILE A 242 -1.12 -13.31 15.41
N LYS A 243 -1.90 -12.51 14.69
CA LYS A 243 -3.33 -12.28 14.98
C LYS A 243 -4.16 -12.46 13.72
N ASN A 244 -5.31 -13.13 13.86
CA ASN A 244 -6.30 -13.21 12.79
C ASN A 244 -6.93 -11.82 12.56
N ALA A 245 -7.11 -11.45 11.28
CA ALA A 245 -7.70 -10.17 10.90
C ALA A 245 -9.17 -10.30 10.45
N LEU A 246 -9.68 -11.51 10.24
CA LEU A 246 -11.07 -11.74 9.83
C LEU A 246 -12.01 -11.61 11.03
N ALA A 247 -13.21 -11.13 10.76
CA ALA A 247 -14.30 -11.15 11.74
C ALA A 247 -14.74 -12.59 12.05
N ASP A 248 -14.85 -13.41 11.01
CA ASP A 248 -15.11 -14.84 11.11
C ASP A 248 -14.02 -15.63 10.38
N ARG A 249 -13.24 -16.41 11.15
CA ARG A 249 -12.17 -17.25 10.59
C ARG A 249 -12.70 -18.33 9.64
N ALA A 250 -13.97 -18.69 9.69
CA ALA A 250 -14.58 -19.61 8.73
C ALA A 250 -14.58 -19.06 7.29
N ASN A 251 -14.44 -17.73 7.13
CA ASN A 251 -14.28 -17.09 5.81
C ASN A 251 -12.86 -17.23 5.22
N TYR A 252 -11.90 -17.79 5.96
CA TYR A 252 -10.56 -18.03 5.44
C TYR A 252 -10.59 -18.95 4.20
N GLY A 253 -9.85 -18.57 3.18
CA GLY A 253 -9.74 -19.33 1.94
C GLY A 253 -8.88 -18.59 0.90
N PRO A 254 -8.54 -19.23 -0.22
CA PRO A 254 -7.59 -18.70 -1.20
C PRO A 254 -7.96 -17.33 -1.79
N ALA A 255 -9.26 -17.01 -1.82
CA ALA A 255 -9.77 -15.74 -2.34
C ALA A 255 -9.91 -14.66 -1.26
N GLN A 256 -9.79 -15.01 0.02
CA GLN A 256 -9.86 -14.09 1.14
C GLN A 256 -8.46 -13.55 1.44
N MET A 257 -8.26 -12.26 1.31
CA MET A 257 -6.94 -11.64 1.33
C MET A 257 -6.91 -10.45 2.28
N ALA A 258 -5.83 -10.32 3.04
CA ALA A 258 -5.50 -9.06 3.69
C ALA A 258 -5.05 -8.02 2.64
N GLY A 259 -5.22 -6.75 2.95
CA GLY A 259 -4.90 -5.64 2.05
C GLY A 259 -3.81 -4.72 2.59
N ALA A 260 -4.03 -3.42 2.42
CA ALA A 260 -3.17 -2.37 2.97
C ALA A 260 -3.21 -2.36 4.51
N ILE A 261 -2.14 -1.82 5.11
CA ILE A 261 -2.00 -1.66 6.55
C ILE A 261 -1.37 -0.31 6.84
N HIS A 262 -1.88 0.40 7.84
CA HIS A 262 -1.29 1.63 8.36
C HIS A 262 -1.45 1.72 9.87
N ILE A 263 -0.43 2.28 10.51
CA ILE A 263 -0.46 2.61 11.92
C ILE A 263 -1.05 4.01 12.07
N HIS A 264 -1.94 4.17 13.03
CA HIS A 264 -2.49 5.47 13.37
C HIS A 264 -1.38 6.44 13.81
N PRO A 265 -1.40 7.75 13.47
CA PRO A 265 -0.33 8.68 13.80
C PRO A 265 0.07 8.74 15.28
N ASN A 266 -0.87 8.44 16.21
CA ASN A 266 -0.56 8.39 17.65
C ASN A 266 0.14 7.09 18.10
N GLY A 267 0.34 6.11 17.22
CA GLY A 267 0.97 4.83 17.53
C GLY A 267 0.12 3.85 18.36
N ARG A 268 -1.13 4.20 18.72
CA ARG A 268 -1.95 3.36 19.60
C ARG A 268 -2.76 2.28 18.88
N PHE A 269 -2.93 2.45 17.57
CA PHE A 269 -3.78 1.55 16.76
C PHE A 269 -3.10 1.21 15.44
N VAL A 270 -3.39 0.03 14.94
CA VAL A 270 -3.04 -0.40 13.57
C VAL A 270 -4.30 -0.87 12.87
N THR A 271 -4.47 -0.43 11.63
CA THR A 271 -5.64 -0.73 10.80
C THR A 271 -5.21 -1.43 9.53
N MET A 272 -5.97 -2.44 9.10
CA MET A 272 -5.75 -3.13 7.84
C MET A 272 -7.08 -3.49 7.18
N THR A 273 -7.06 -3.69 5.86
CA THR A 273 -8.24 -4.12 5.11
C THR A 273 -8.24 -5.62 4.88
N ASN A 274 -9.42 -6.25 4.96
CA ASN A 274 -9.71 -7.56 4.42
C ASN A 274 -10.54 -7.39 3.15
N ARG A 275 -10.25 -8.21 2.14
CA ARG A 275 -10.86 -8.08 0.83
C ARG A 275 -11.06 -9.43 0.15
N ASN A 276 -12.18 -9.56 -0.53
CA ASN A 276 -12.51 -10.67 -1.39
C ASN A 276 -13.24 -10.12 -2.62
N SER A 277 -12.87 -10.57 -3.79
CA SER A 277 -13.53 -10.20 -5.06
C SER A 277 -13.80 -11.42 -5.92
N SER A 278 -13.85 -12.61 -5.30
CA SER A 278 -14.18 -13.83 -6.00
C SER A 278 -15.58 -13.76 -6.60
N THR A 279 -15.72 -14.34 -7.79
CA THR A 279 -16.98 -14.37 -8.51
C THR A 279 -17.40 -15.80 -8.79
N GLU A 280 -18.69 -15.98 -8.98
CA GLU A 280 -19.30 -17.19 -9.54
C GLU A 280 -20.19 -16.82 -10.71
N GLU A 281 -20.51 -17.78 -11.55
CA GLU A 281 -21.39 -17.55 -12.69
C GLU A 281 -22.84 -17.80 -12.31
N VAL A 282 -23.70 -16.80 -12.49
CA VAL A 282 -25.16 -16.89 -12.27
C VAL A 282 -25.85 -16.28 -13.48
N GLY A 283 -26.63 -17.08 -14.22
CA GLY A 283 -27.36 -16.61 -15.39
C GLY A 283 -26.49 -16.02 -16.49
N GLY A 284 -25.26 -16.52 -16.69
CA GLY A 284 -24.32 -16.03 -17.70
C GLY A 284 -23.57 -14.75 -17.28
N ARG A 285 -23.69 -14.32 -16.01
CA ARG A 285 -22.97 -13.17 -15.45
C ARG A 285 -22.05 -13.60 -14.32
N LYS A 286 -20.83 -13.06 -14.28
CA LYS A 286 -19.94 -13.20 -13.12
C LYS A 286 -20.41 -12.22 -12.03
N VAL A 287 -20.86 -12.74 -10.89
CA VAL A 287 -21.33 -11.97 -9.74
C VAL A 287 -20.52 -12.28 -8.50
N PHE A 288 -20.50 -11.36 -7.54
CA PHE A 288 -19.79 -11.56 -6.29
C PHE A 288 -20.25 -12.83 -5.56
N LYS A 289 -19.28 -13.70 -5.26
CA LYS A 289 -19.54 -14.99 -4.61
C LYS A 289 -19.74 -14.87 -3.10
N GLY A 290 -19.15 -13.87 -2.47
CA GLY A 290 -19.14 -13.67 -1.01
C GLY A 290 -17.72 -13.59 -0.44
N GLY A 291 -17.64 -13.53 0.89
CA GLY A 291 -16.41 -13.34 1.65
C GLY A 291 -16.37 -11.97 2.33
N GLU A 292 -15.36 -11.76 3.20
CA GLU A 292 -15.25 -10.53 3.97
C GLU A 292 -14.63 -9.40 3.16
N ASN A 293 -15.30 -8.26 3.21
CA ASN A 293 -14.79 -6.96 2.79
C ASN A 293 -15.01 -6.00 3.95
N ASN A 294 -13.98 -5.79 4.76
CA ASN A 294 -14.05 -5.00 5.99
C ASN A 294 -12.72 -4.30 6.27
N VAL A 295 -12.76 -3.45 7.29
CA VAL A 295 -11.57 -2.80 7.85
C VAL A 295 -11.40 -3.30 9.28
N ALA A 296 -10.29 -3.99 9.54
CA ALA A 296 -9.91 -4.51 10.84
C ALA A 296 -9.03 -3.50 11.57
N THR A 297 -9.39 -3.13 12.80
CA THR A 297 -8.60 -2.24 13.66
C THR A 297 -8.17 -2.97 14.91
N PHE A 298 -6.89 -2.84 15.25
CA PHE A 298 -6.29 -3.43 16.45
C PHE A 298 -5.75 -2.31 17.35
N ALA A 299 -5.98 -2.45 18.65
CA ALA A 299 -5.29 -1.66 19.67
C ALA A 299 -3.91 -2.26 19.91
N ILE A 300 -2.88 -1.42 20.05
CA ILE A 300 -1.50 -1.82 20.28
C ILE A 300 -1.17 -1.62 21.76
N ASP A 301 -0.79 -2.67 22.47
CA ASP A 301 -0.22 -2.56 23.81
C ASP A 301 1.10 -1.80 23.76
N GLN A 302 1.19 -0.68 24.45
CA GLN A 302 2.33 0.24 24.34
C GLN A 302 3.59 -0.23 25.08
N ALA A 303 3.50 -1.29 25.87
CA ALA A 303 4.64 -1.91 26.55
C ALA A 303 5.22 -3.07 25.73
N THR A 304 4.36 -3.88 25.13
CA THR A 304 4.76 -5.15 24.47
C THR A 304 4.71 -5.10 22.94
N GLY A 305 3.89 -4.21 22.36
CA GLY A 305 3.57 -4.18 20.94
C GLY A 305 2.49 -5.19 20.53
N GLU A 306 1.86 -5.89 21.47
CA GLU A 306 0.83 -6.88 21.17
C GLU A 306 -0.44 -6.22 20.63
N PRO A 307 -0.91 -6.61 19.41
CA PRO A 307 -2.14 -6.09 18.85
C PRO A 307 -3.34 -6.92 19.33
N THR A 308 -4.41 -6.23 19.74
CA THR A 308 -5.70 -6.83 20.09
C THR A 308 -6.76 -6.30 19.13
N LEU A 309 -7.46 -7.20 18.42
CA LEU A 309 -8.55 -6.83 17.52
C LEU A 309 -9.67 -6.16 18.31
N ILE A 310 -10.02 -4.92 17.97
CA ILE A 310 -11.07 -4.14 18.64
C ILE A 310 -12.30 -3.91 17.77
N GLN A 311 -12.14 -4.06 16.43
CA GLN A 311 -13.24 -3.88 15.50
C GLN A 311 -12.94 -4.53 14.15
N ASN A 312 -13.99 -5.10 13.53
CA ASN A 312 -14.12 -5.28 12.08
C ASN A 312 -15.35 -4.49 11.64
N ILE A 313 -15.16 -3.48 10.78
CA ILE A 313 -16.26 -2.66 10.24
C ILE A 313 -16.46 -2.94 8.76
N GLU A 314 -17.70 -2.97 8.30
CA GLU A 314 -18.06 -3.18 6.91
C GLU A 314 -17.38 -2.16 5.99
N ALA A 315 -16.94 -2.63 4.80
CA ALA A 315 -16.29 -1.79 3.79
C ALA A 315 -17.28 -0.92 2.99
N HIS A 316 -18.56 -1.23 2.96
CA HIS A 316 -19.60 -0.62 2.10
C HIS A 316 -19.28 -0.68 0.59
N THR A 317 -18.31 -1.49 0.20
CA THR A 317 -17.85 -1.73 -1.17
C THR A 317 -17.06 -3.03 -1.23
N ILE A 318 -16.69 -3.48 -2.43
CA ILE A 318 -15.93 -4.72 -2.62
C ILE A 318 -14.48 -4.41 -2.96
N HIS A 319 -13.54 -5.17 -2.37
CA HIS A 319 -12.12 -5.15 -2.67
C HIS A 319 -11.46 -3.80 -2.34
N LEU A 320 -11.46 -3.40 -1.06
CA LEU A 320 -10.66 -2.28 -0.58
C LEU A 320 -9.16 -2.56 -0.81
N ARG A 321 -8.55 -1.86 -1.78
CA ARG A 321 -7.15 -2.06 -2.15
C ARG A 321 -6.20 -1.21 -1.32
N THR A 322 -6.60 0.02 -1.04
CA THR A 322 -5.76 1.04 -0.41
C THR A 322 -6.60 1.91 0.51
N PHE A 323 -5.97 2.49 1.49
CA PHE A 323 -6.56 3.54 2.32
C PHE A 323 -5.46 4.47 2.83
N ALA A 324 -5.86 5.61 3.34
CA ALA A 324 -4.99 6.55 4.02
C ALA A 324 -5.65 7.05 5.31
N ILE A 325 -4.85 7.30 6.33
CA ILE A 325 -5.27 7.96 7.58
C ILE A 325 -4.79 9.40 7.50
N ASP A 326 -5.67 10.36 7.82
CA ASP A 326 -5.27 11.76 7.81
C ASP A 326 -4.27 12.05 8.95
N PRO A 327 -3.36 13.03 8.78
CA PRO A 327 -2.33 13.31 9.78
C PRO A 327 -2.84 13.70 11.17
N SER A 328 -4.10 14.17 11.29
CA SER A 328 -4.71 14.42 12.60
C SER A 328 -5.19 13.13 13.28
N GLY A 329 -5.26 12.02 12.55
CA GLY A 329 -5.77 10.75 13.02
C GLY A 329 -7.29 10.67 13.14
N LYS A 330 -8.04 11.64 12.63
CA LYS A 330 -9.50 11.67 12.78
C LYS A 330 -10.28 11.00 11.67
N LEU A 331 -9.67 10.84 10.48
CA LEU A 331 -10.32 10.23 9.33
C LEU A 331 -9.47 9.10 8.73
N LEU A 332 -10.18 8.08 8.25
CA LEU A 332 -9.66 7.07 7.36
C LEU A 332 -10.44 7.12 6.05
N ILE A 333 -9.74 7.20 4.92
CA ILE A 333 -10.33 7.21 3.58
C ILE A 333 -9.85 5.97 2.84
N ALA A 334 -10.77 5.06 2.55
CA ALA A 334 -10.48 3.80 1.86
C ALA A 334 -11.04 3.81 0.43
N ALA A 335 -10.39 3.05 -0.46
CA ALA A 335 -10.76 2.98 -1.86
C ALA A 335 -10.86 1.53 -2.35
N SER A 336 -11.96 1.21 -3.04
CA SER A 336 -12.13 -0.04 -3.77
C SER A 336 -11.63 0.09 -5.21
N ILE A 337 -11.30 -1.04 -5.82
CA ILE A 337 -10.56 -1.04 -7.10
C ILE A 337 -11.47 -0.92 -8.32
N LEU A 338 -12.61 -1.60 -8.33
CA LEU A 338 -13.54 -1.73 -9.47
C LEU A 338 -14.97 -1.90 -8.99
N PRO A 339 -15.97 -1.60 -9.83
CA PRO A 339 -17.35 -1.99 -9.56
C PRO A 339 -17.50 -3.52 -9.56
N MET A 340 -18.49 -4.02 -8.83
CA MET A 340 -18.78 -5.46 -8.68
C MET A 340 -20.24 -5.76 -8.98
N ALA A 341 -20.49 -6.70 -9.88
CA ALA A 341 -21.86 -7.20 -10.13
C ALA A 341 -22.33 -8.06 -8.97
N MET A 342 -23.57 -7.86 -8.55
CA MET A 342 -24.20 -8.53 -7.40
C MET A 342 -25.23 -9.56 -7.87
N ARG A 343 -25.57 -10.51 -7.00
CA ARG A 343 -26.53 -11.60 -7.30
C ARG A 343 -27.95 -11.11 -7.57
N ASP A 344 -28.34 -9.98 -6.99
CA ASP A 344 -29.66 -9.36 -7.19
C ASP A 344 -29.80 -8.63 -8.53
N GLY A 345 -28.78 -8.70 -9.39
CA GLY A 345 -28.75 -8.04 -10.68
C GLY A 345 -28.19 -6.60 -10.63
N SER A 346 -27.99 -6.03 -9.45
CA SER A 346 -27.38 -4.70 -9.30
C SER A 346 -25.88 -4.73 -9.59
N THR A 347 -25.29 -3.55 -9.63
CA THR A 347 -23.83 -3.35 -9.65
C THR A 347 -23.45 -2.43 -8.50
N LEU A 348 -22.63 -2.94 -7.59
CA LEU A 348 -22.04 -2.12 -6.54
C LEU A 348 -20.87 -1.33 -7.15
N PRO A 349 -20.93 0.02 -7.18
CA PRO A 349 -19.87 0.82 -7.79
C PRO A 349 -18.56 0.74 -7.00
N ALA A 350 -17.45 1.02 -7.67
CA ALA A 350 -16.23 1.39 -6.98
C ALA A 350 -16.48 2.63 -6.11
N ALA A 351 -15.74 2.80 -5.02
CA ALA A 351 -16.04 3.86 -4.08
C ALA A 351 -14.81 4.40 -3.36
N LEU A 352 -14.92 5.65 -2.89
CA LEU A 352 -14.20 6.16 -1.74
C LEU A 352 -15.11 6.08 -0.52
N VAL A 353 -14.61 5.50 0.56
CA VAL A 353 -15.36 5.34 1.81
C VAL A 353 -14.62 6.08 2.91
N VAL A 354 -15.31 6.99 3.58
CA VAL A 354 -14.78 7.83 4.66
C VAL A 354 -15.30 7.31 5.99
N TYR A 355 -14.39 7.07 6.91
CA TYR A 355 -14.68 6.72 8.29
C TYR A 355 -14.11 7.77 9.23
N ARG A 356 -14.83 8.07 10.30
CA ARG A 356 -14.29 8.78 11.46
C ARG A 356 -13.55 7.81 12.35
N ILE A 357 -12.44 8.24 12.90
CA ILE A 357 -11.66 7.47 13.89
C ILE A 357 -11.94 8.08 15.26
N GLY A 358 -12.48 7.28 16.19
CA GLY A 358 -12.69 7.67 17.57
C GLY A 358 -11.41 7.65 18.41
N ASP A 359 -11.43 8.25 19.58
CA ASP A 359 -10.30 8.24 20.52
C ASP A 359 -9.94 6.83 21.03
N ASP A 360 -10.89 5.89 20.92
CA ASP A 360 -10.73 4.46 21.20
C ASP A 360 -10.19 3.68 19.98
N GLY A 361 -9.91 4.36 18.86
CA GLY A 361 -9.42 3.80 17.62
C GLY A 361 -10.49 3.16 16.73
N LYS A 362 -11.73 3.07 17.21
CA LYS A 362 -12.82 2.49 16.41
C LYS A 362 -13.24 3.41 15.28
N LEU A 363 -13.59 2.78 14.17
CA LEU A 363 -14.09 3.45 12.99
C LEU A 363 -15.62 3.57 13.04
N THR A 364 -16.13 4.71 12.59
CA THR A 364 -17.56 4.92 12.35
C THR A 364 -17.73 5.36 10.90
N PHE A 365 -18.60 4.68 10.16
CA PHE A 365 -18.94 5.08 8.79
C PHE A 365 -19.48 6.51 8.75
N ALA A 366 -18.90 7.33 7.91
CA ALA A 366 -19.31 8.71 7.74
C ALA A 366 -19.93 8.98 6.37
N ARG A 367 -19.29 8.52 5.30
CA ARG A 367 -19.71 8.86 3.95
C ARG A 367 -19.13 7.89 2.91
N LYS A 368 -19.86 7.70 1.81
CA LYS A 368 -19.42 6.99 0.63
C LYS A 368 -19.58 7.86 -0.59
N TYR A 369 -18.60 7.83 -1.49
CA TYR A 369 -18.65 8.45 -2.80
C TYR A 369 -18.50 7.36 -3.85
N ASP A 370 -19.51 7.18 -4.68
CA ASP A 370 -19.41 6.28 -5.82
C ASP A 370 -18.44 6.85 -6.85
N VAL A 371 -17.61 5.98 -7.40
CA VAL A 371 -16.53 6.33 -8.32
C VAL A 371 -16.75 5.64 -9.65
N ASP A 372 -16.90 6.43 -10.71
CA ASP A 372 -16.84 5.90 -12.06
C ASP A 372 -15.37 5.67 -12.45
N THR A 373 -14.99 4.42 -12.58
CA THR A 373 -13.65 4.03 -13.01
C THR A 373 -13.54 3.90 -14.54
N GLY A 374 -14.67 3.93 -15.27
CA GLY A 374 -14.70 3.64 -16.69
C GLY A 374 -14.05 2.29 -16.98
N ARG A 375 -13.08 2.27 -17.90
CA ARG A 375 -12.28 1.08 -18.23
C ARG A 375 -11.05 0.88 -17.36
N PHE A 376 -10.78 1.78 -16.42
CA PHE A 376 -9.59 1.78 -15.59
C PHE A 376 -9.87 1.22 -14.19
N MET A 377 -8.81 1.15 -13.39
CA MET A 377 -8.87 0.76 -11.99
C MET A 377 -8.54 1.95 -11.09
N GLN A 378 -9.20 2.02 -9.94
CA GLN A 378 -8.80 2.86 -8.84
C GLN A 378 -7.70 2.13 -8.04
N PHE A 379 -6.44 2.54 -8.22
CA PHE A 379 -5.31 1.71 -7.83
C PHE A 379 -4.59 2.18 -6.57
N TRP A 380 -4.55 3.50 -6.35
CA TRP A 380 -3.86 4.13 -5.22
C TRP A 380 -4.62 5.34 -4.69
N THR A 381 -4.53 5.54 -3.38
CA THR A 381 -4.96 6.78 -2.70
C THR A 381 -3.95 7.16 -1.63
N GLY A 382 -3.86 8.45 -1.32
CA GLY A 382 -3.00 8.96 -0.26
C GLY A 382 -3.37 10.35 0.20
N ILE A 383 -2.94 10.71 1.41
CA ILE A 383 -3.13 12.03 2.01
C ILE A 383 -1.78 12.69 2.21
N VAL A 384 -1.67 13.95 1.85
CA VAL A 384 -0.46 14.75 2.04
C VAL A 384 -0.81 15.99 2.86
N ALA A 385 -0.11 16.17 3.99
CA ALA A 385 -0.10 17.46 4.68
C ALA A 385 0.78 18.42 3.89
N LEU A 386 0.22 19.58 3.53
CA LEU A 386 0.98 20.62 2.82
C LEU A 386 2.00 21.27 3.76
N PRO A 387 3.09 21.81 3.23
CA PRO A 387 4.14 22.47 4.03
C PRO A 387 3.64 23.63 4.87
#